data_05e1c44974c9f26143a594fc85a82f39
#
_entry.id   05e1c44974c9f26143a594fc85a82f39
#
_cell.length_a   1.000
_cell.length_b   1.000
_cell.length_c   1.000
_cell.angle_alpha   90.00
_cell.angle_beta   90.00
_cell.angle_gamma   90.00
#
_symmetry.space_group_name_H-M   'P 1'
#
loop_
_entity.id
_entity.type
_entity.pdbx_description
1 polymer ?
#
loop_
_entity_poly.entity_id
_entity_poly.type
_entity_poly.pdbx_seq_one_letter_code
_entity_poly.pdbx_strand_id
1 'polypeptide(L)'
;MYKSQKIRPIALGLIRDRGRIFLSQGYDHVKQTDYYRAMGGGVEFGETSLVALQREFQEEIQAQLTNIKYLGCLENIFTYNGQPGHEIIQLYECDFVDPKFYQLEQLVFKEGEREKVALWVDIKDLQSGSLRLVPEQFMNYL
;
A
#
# COMPACT_ATOMS: atom_id res chain seq x y z
N MET A 1 22.04 2.57 -17.16
CA MET A 1 21.08 3.64 -17.51
C MET A 1 19.67 3.24 -17.14
N TYR A 2 18.92 4.16 -16.59
CA TYR A 2 17.55 3.92 -16.19
C TYR A 2 16.63 4.29 -17.35
N LYS A 3 15.90 3.30 -17.87
CA LYS A 3 15.09 3.48 -19.08
C LYS A 3 13.85 4.34 -18.86
N SER A 4 13.36 4.44 -17.63
CA SER A 4 12.15 5.19 -17.37
C SER A 4 12.15 5.68 -15.93
N GLN A 5 12.90 6.72 -15.70
CA GLN A 5 12.82 7.46 -14.46
C GLN A 5 11.59 8.34 -14.54
N LYS A 6 10.54 7.95 -13.82
CA LYS A 6 9.27 8.66 -13.81
C LYS A 6 8.87 8.98 -12.40
N ILE A 7 8.22 10.12 -12.23
CA ILE A 7 7.50 10.43 -11.01
C ILE A 7 6.13 9.80 -11.15
N ARG A 8 5.82 8.83 -10.29
CA ARG A 8 4.56 8.09 -10.36
C ARG A 8 3.54 8.63 -9.37
N PRO A 9 2.39 9.14 -9.84
CA PRO A 9 1.28 9.43 -8.94
C PRO A 9 0.59 8.12 -8.58
N ILE A 10 0.42 7.89 -7.27
CA ILE A 10 -0.26 6.69 -6.78
C ILE A 10 -1.25 7.05 -5.70
N ALA A 11 -2.22 6.17 -5.49
CA ALA A 11 -3.22 6.29 -4.43
C ALA A 11 -3.13 5.06 -3.55
N LEU A 12 -2.97 5.25 -2.24
CA LEU A 12 -2.86 4.17 -1.27
C LEU A 12 -3.90 4.34 -0.16
N GLY A 13 -4.40 3.23 0.38
CA GLY A 13 -5.41 3.21 1.43
C GLY A 13 -4.93 2.50 2.69
N LEU A 14 -5.06 3.16 3.82
CA LEU A 14 -4.83 2.57 5.13
C LEU A 14 -6.15 2.03 5.67
N ILE A 15 -6.16 0.77 6.07
CA ILE A 15 -7.33 0.12 6.66
C ILE A 15 -6.89 -0.45 8.00
N ARG A 16 -7.52 0.04 9.08
CA ARG A 16 -7.18 -0.34 10.45
C ARG A 16 -8.34 -1.10 11.09
N ASP A 17 -8.01 -2.10 11.90
CA ASP A 17 -8.99 -2.86 12.65
C ASP A 17 -8.33 -3.46 13.89
N ARG A 18 -8.79 -3.08 15.08
CA ARG A 18 -8.37 -3.68 16.36
C ARG A 18 -6.85 -3.70 16.56
N GLY A 19 -6.20 -2.58 16.34
CA GLY A 19 -4.75 -2.46 16.51
C GLY A 19 -3.93 -3.10 15.40
N ARG A 20 -4.58 -3.49 14.29
CA ARG A 20 -3.94 -4.04 13.10
C ARG A 20 -4.15 -3.13 11.92
N ILE A 21 -3.29 -3.24 10.94
CA ILE A 21 -3.40 -2.52 9.67
C ILE A 21 -3.22 -3.50 8.51
N PHE A 22 -3.99 -3.31 7.43
CA PHE A 22 -3.96 -4.20 6.27
C PHE A 22 -2.90 -3.72 5.28
N LEU A 23 -1.90 -4.55 5.03
CA LEU A 23 -0.74 -4.18 4.21
C LEU A 23 -0.41 -5.28 3.21
N SER A 24 0.30 -4.91 2.16
CA SER A 24 0.95 -5.89 1.30
C SER A 24 2.38 -6.09 1.75
N GLN A 25 2.86 -7.33 1.62
CA GLN A 25 4.23 -7.70 1.95
C GLN A 25 5.05 -7.78 0.66
N GLY A 26 6.22 -7.17 0.67
CA GLY A 26 7.18 -7.25 -0.41
C GLY A 26 8.56 -7.64 0.11
N TYR A 27 9.48 -7.90 -0.80
CA TYR A 27 10.85 -8.26 -0.46
C TYR A 27 11.82 -7.48 -1.35
N ASP A 28 12.79 -6.81 -0.73
CA ASP A 28 13.87 -6.12 -1.44
C ASP A 28 15.08 -7.06 -1.51
N HIS A 29 15.41 -7.54 -2.70
CA HIS A 29 16.46 -8.51 -2.91
C HIS A 29 17.86 -7.93 -2.71
N VAL A 30 18.04 -6.64 -2.92
CA VAL A 30 19.33 -5.98 -2.71
C VAL A 30 19.58 -5.75 -1.23
N LYS A 31 18.60 -5.24 -0.51
CA LYS A 31 18.68 -5.02 0.94
C LYS A 31 18.48 -6.30 1.74
N GLN A 32 17.98 -7.36 1.10
CA GLN A 32 17.66 -8.65 1.72
C GLN A 32 16.74 -8.50 2.93
N THR A 33 15.65 -7.76 2.74
CA THR A 33 14.69 -7.50 3.81
C THR A 33 13.27 -7.47 3.27
N ASP A 34 12.34 -7.94 4.11
CA ASP A 34 10.92 -7.76 3.87
C ASP A 34 10.52 -6.30 4.15
N TYR A 35 9.48 -5.86 3.47
CA TYR A 35 8.84 -4.59 3.78
C TYR A 35 7.34 -4.71 3.66
N TYR A 36 6.63 -3.79 4.31
CA TYR A 36 5.17 -3.76 4.32
C TYR A 36 4.70 -2.40 3.84
N ARG A 37 3.64 -2.40 3.04
CA ARG A 37 3.18 -1.20 2.39
C ARG A 37 1.65 -1.20 2.28
N ALA A 38 1.03 -0.02 2.41
CA ALA A 38 -0.40 0.14 2.16
C ALA A 38 -0.73 -0.27 0.72
N MET A 39 -1.92 -0.82 0.53
CA MET A 39 -2.38 -1.25 -0.79
C MET A 39 -2.95 -0.09 -1.59
N GLY A 40 -2.94 -0.26 -2.89
CA GLY A 40 -3.39 0.70 -3.87
C GLY A 40 -2.55 0.59 -5.12
N GLY A 41 -2.44 1.67 -5.86
CA GLY A 41 -1.63 1.64 -7.09
C GLY A 41 -1.66 2.94 -7.86
N GLY A 42 -1.19 2.87 -9.09
CA GLY A 42 -1.00 4.04 -9.96
C GLY A 42 -2.30 4.71 -10.35
N VAL A 43 -2.25 6.03 -10.38
CA VAL A 43 -3.32 6.86 -10.93
C VAL A 43 -3.17 6.87 -12.44
N GLU A 44 -4.21 6.52 -13.17
CA GLU A 44 -4.17 6.54 -14.64
C GLU A 44 -4.61 7.90 -15.17
N PHE A 45 -4.16 8.20 -16.38
CA PHE A 45 -4.53 9.44 -17.03
C PHE A 45 -6.05 9.57 -17.10
N GLY A 46 -6.57 10.69 -16.63
CA GLY A 46 -8.00 10.97 -16.66
C GLY A 46 -8.79 10.52 -15.45
N GLU A 47 -8.15 9.86 -14.47
CA GLU A 47 -8.85 9.49 -13.23
C GLU A 47 -8.32 10.28 -12.03
N THR A 48 -9.21 10.51 -11.06
CA THR A 48 -8.79 11.09 -9.78
C THR A 48 -8.12 10.02 -8.93
N SER A 49 -7.37 10.46 -7.91
CA SER A 49 -6.75 9.50 -6.98
C SER A 49 -7.80 8.68 -6.22
N LEU A 50 -8.96 9.25 -5.92
CA LEU A 50 -10.05 8.53 -5.28
C LEU A 50 -10.55 7.38 -6.16
N VAL A 51 -10.76 7.65 -7.45
CA VAL A 51 -11.19 6.63 -8.40
C VAL A 51 -10.11 5.57 -8.55
N ALA A 52 -8.84 5.97 -8.64
CA ALA A 52 -7.72 5.05 -8.74
C ALA A 52 -7.65 4.10 -7.54
N LEU A 53 -7.83 4.63 -6.34
CA LEU A 53 -7.83 3.83 -5.12
C LEU A 53 -8.89 2.72 -5.17
N GLN A 54 -10.11 3.10 -5.53
CA GLN A 54 -11.23 2.16 -5.59
C GLN A 54 -11.03 1.12 -6.69
N ARG A 55 -10.52 1.53 -7.85
CA ARG A 55 -10.24 0.64 -8.96
C ARG A 55 -9.14 -0.38 -8.60
N GLU A 56 -8.06 0.08 -7.98
CA GLU A 56 -6.95 -0.80 -7.61
C GLU A 56 -7.37 -1.87 -6.60
N PHE A 57 -8.14 -1.51 -5.58
CA PHE A 57 -8.65 -2.50 -4.61
C PHE A 57 -9.61 -3.50 -5.29
N GLN A 58 -10.42 -3.04 -6.23
CA GLN A 58 -11.30 -3.93 -6.96
C GLN A 58 -10.52 -4.89 -7.86
N GLU A 59 -9.52 -4.39 -8.58
CA GLU A 59 -8.72 -5.22 -9.48
C GLU A 59 -7.87 -6.25 -8.72
N GLU A 60 -7.23 -5.83 -7.64
CA GLU A 60 -6.26 -6.69 -6.95
C GLU A 60 -6.90 -7.72 -6.05
N ILE A 61 -7.89 -7.33 -5.25
CA ILE A 61 -8.48 -8.22 -4.25
C ILE A 61 -10.01 -8.27 -4.28
N GLN A 62 -10.62 -7.69 -5.30
CA GLN A 62 -12.09 -7.64 -5.47
C GLN A 62 -12.79 -7.07 -4.25
N ALA A 63 -12.23 -6.02 -3.68
CA ALA A 63 -12.76 -5.36 -2.50
C ALA A 63 -13.39 -4.02 -2.84
N GLN A 64 -14.55 -3.75 -2.25
CA GLN A 64 -15.17 -2.44 -2.24
C GLN A 64 -14.81 -1.72 -0.96
N LEU A 65 -14.62 -0.41 -1.06
CA LEU A 65 -14.23 0.45 0.03
C LEU A 65 -15.38 1.38 0.42
N THR A 66 -15.41 1.74 1.70
CA THR A 66 -16.35 2.72 2.25
C THR A 66 -15.65 3.58 3.28
N ASN A 67 -16.32 4.63 3.76
CA ASN A 67 -15.77 5.55 4.75
C ASN A 67 -14.41 6.09 4.33
N ILE A 68 -14.26 6.44 3.07
CA ILE A 68 -12.98 6.87 2.50
C ILE A 68 -12.73 8.32 2.90
N LYS A 69 -11.58 8.55 3.53
CA LYS A 69 -11.18 9.87 4.00
C LYS A 69 -9.77 10.18 3.49
N TYR A 70 -9.61 11.34 2.86
CA TYR A 70 -8.31 11.80 2.40
C TYR A 70 -7.44 12.22 3.58
N LEU A 71 -6.21 11.69 3.66
CA LEU A 71 -5.27 12.02 4.74
C LEU A 71 -4.23 13.04 4.32
N GLY A 72 -3.75 12.97 3.10
CA GLY A 72 -2.74 13.91 2.63
C GLY A 72 -1.92 13.37 1.48
N CYS A 73 -0.98 14.21 1.05
CA CYS A 73 -0.06 13.90 -0.03
C CYS A 73 1.34 13.72 0.53
N LEU A 74 2.01 12.63 0.16
CA LEU A 74 3.39 12.35 0.54
C LEU A 74 4.25 12.25 -0.70
N GLU A 75 5.46 12.78 -0.60
CA GLU A 75 6.48 12.63 -1.63
C GLU A 75 7.47 11.58 -1.18
N ASN A 76 7.64 10.54 -1.96
CA ASN A 76 8.48 9.41 -1.60
C ASN A 76 9.58 9.19 -2.64
N ILE A 77 10.82 9.40 -2.22
CA ILE A 77 12.00 9.12 -3.04
C ILE A 77 12.74 7.99 -2.36
N PHE A 78 12.94 6.88 -3.07
CA PHE A 78 13.41 5.64 -2.46
C PHE A 78 14.26 4.83 -3.43
N THR A 79 14.86 3.77 -2.90
CA THR A 79 15.57 2.77 -3.69
C THR A 79 14.94 1.40 -3.41
N TYR A 80 14.58 0.69 -4.48
CA TYR A 80 14.02 -0.64 -4.39
C TYR A 80 14.75 -1.56 -5.36
N ASN A 81 15.26 -2.69 -4.86
CA ASN A 81 16.07 -3.63 -5.65
C ASN A 81 17.21 -2.93 -6.39
N GLY A 82 17.82 -1.92 -5.75
CA GLY A 82 18.91 -1.16 -6.34
C GLY A 82 18.49 -0.11 -7.37
N GLN A 83 17.19 0.05 -7.60
CA GLN A 83 16.67 1.02 -8.59
C GLN A 83 16.04 2.21 -7.89
N PRO A 84 16.28 3.45 -8.37
CA PRO A 84 15.64 4.62 -7.79
C PRO A 84 14.15 4.66 -8.13
N GLY A 85 13.35 5.14 -7.18
CA GLY A 85 11.93 5.36 -7.37
C GLY A 85 11.51 6.73 -6.85
N HIS A 86 10.45 7.27 -7.44
CA HIS A 86 9.90 8.56 -7.05
C HIS A 86 8.38 8.50 -7.19
N GLU A 87 7.67 8.71 -6.09
CA GLU A 87 6.21 8.63 -6.04
C GLU A 87 5.61 9.85 -5.38
N ILE A 88 4.48 10.29 -5.93
CA ILE A 88 3.60 11.25 -5.27
C ILE A 88 2.41 10.43 -4.77
N ILE A 89 2.28 10.28 -3.47
CA ILE A 89 1.30 9.40 -2.86
C ILE A 89 0.11 10.20 -2.34
N GLN A 90 -1.07 9.93 -2.89
CA GLN A 90 -2.32 10.42 -2.32
C GLN A 90 -2.80 9.37 -1.32
N LEU A 91 -2.75 9.71 -0.04
CA LEU A 91 -3.02 8.76 1.03
C LEU A 91 -4.43 8.94 1.58
N TYR A 92 -5.13 7.81 1.72
CA TYR A 92 -6.49 7.75 2.25
C TYR A 92 -6.54 6.77 3.41
N GLU A 93 -7.50 6.94 4.30
CA GLU A 93 -7.94 5.86 5.17
C GLU A 93 -9.33 5.43 4.73
N CYS A 94 -9.65 4.16 4.94
CA CYS A 94 -10.93 3.61 4.50
C CYS A 94 -11.25 2.33 5.25
N ASP A 95 -12.44 1.77 4.97
CA ASP A 95 -12.89 0.49 5.51
C ASP A 95 -13.30 -0.42 4.35
N PHE A 96 -13.22 -1.73 4.58
CA PHE A 96 -13.82 -2.70 3.67
C PHE A 96 -15.33 -2.73 3.85
N VAL A 97 -16.07 -2.83 2.74
CA VAL A 97 -17.51 -3.04 2.77
C VAL A 97 -17.83 -4.46 3.23
N ASP A 98 -17.12 -5.46 2.70
CA ASP A 98 -17.36 -6.87 3.01
C ASP A 98 -16.61 -7.27 4.29
N PRO A 99 -17.34 -7.71 5.33
CA PRO A 99 -16.71 -8.08 6.58
C PRO A 99 -15.74 -9.28 6.48
N LYS A 100 -15.80 -10.04 5.40
CA LYS A 100 -14.89 -11.19 5.24
C LYS A 100 -13.42 -10.80 5.30
N PHE A 101 -13.07 -9.59 4.83
CA PHE A 101 -11.68 -9.12 4.83
C PHE A 101 -11.12 -8.91 6.23
N TYR A 102 -11.99 -8.66 7.22
CA TYR A 102 -11.56 -8.51 8.61
C TYR A 102 -11.33 -9.84 9.33
N GLN A 103 -11.79 -10.94 8.73
CA GLN A 103 -11.74 -12.26 9.35
C GLN A 103 -10.60 -13.12 8.84
N LEU A 104 -10.04 -12.80 7.68
CA LEU A 104 -8.90 -13.53 7.14
C LEU A 104 -7.60 -12.98 7.71
N GLU A 105 -6.57 -13.82 7.83
CA GLU A 105 -5.25 -13.41 8.29
C GLU A 105 -4.42 -12.88 7.14
N GLN A 106 -4.52 -13.54 5.99
CA GLN A 106 -3.81 -13.15 4.78
C GLN A 106 -4.55 -13.62 3.55
N LEU A 107 -4.23 -13.00 2.41
CA LEU A 107 -4.70 -13.46 1.12
C LEU A 107 -3.60 -13.27 0.07
N VAL A 108 -3.60 -14.15 -0.92
CA VAL A 108 -2.69 -14.05 -2.06
C VAL A 108 -3.41 -13.33 -3.18
N PHE A 109 -2.72 -12.39 -3.80
CA PHE A 109 -3.26 -11.65 -4.94
C PHE A 109 -2.19 -11.48 -6.00
N LYS A 110 -2.59 -11.03 -7.19
CA LYS A 110 -1.66 -10.76 -8.28
C LYS A 110 -1.59 -9.28 -8.58
N GLU A 111 -0.36 -8.80 -8.74
CA GLU A 111 -0.10 -7.48 -9.28
C GLU A 111 0.65 -7.71 -10.60
N GLY A 112 -0.08 -7.59 -11.71
CA GLY A 112 0.42 -8.08 -12.98
C GLY A 112 0.57 -9.59 -12.96
N GLU A 113 1.79 -10.09 -13.22
CA GLU A 113 2.10 -11.52 -13.15
C GLU A 113 2.71 -11.94 -11.81
N ARG A 114 2.96 -10.97 -10.92
CA ARG A 114 3.62 -11.24 -9.64
C ARG A 114 2.59 -11.60 -8.58
N GLU A 115 2.86 -12.72 -7.88
CA GLU A 115 2.09 -13.07 -6.69
C GLU A 115 2.57 -12.25 -5.50
N LYS A 116 1.62 -11.70 -4.77
CA LYS A 116 1.88 -10.95 -3.55
C LYS A 116 0.95 -11.43 -2.44
N VAL A 117 1.31 -11.09 -1.21
CA VAL A 117 0.51 -11.42 -0.03
C VAL A 117 0.05 -10.11 0.60
N ALA A 118 -1.25 -10.03 0.90
CA ALA A 118 -1.83 -8.99 1.72
C ALA A 118 -2.22 -9.60 3.06
N LEU A 119 -1.96 -8.88 4.15
CA LEU A 119 -2.16 -9.44 5.49
C LEU A 119 -2.42 -8.34 6.51
N TRP A 120 -3.03 -8.74 7.61
CA TRP A 120 -3.16 -7.88 8.79
C TRP A 120 -1.87 -7.94 9.60
N VAL A 121 -1.34 -6.77 9.93
CA VAL A 121 -0.08 -6.61 10.67
C VAL A 121 -0.37 -5.84 11.94
N ASP A 122 0.14 -6.29 13.07
CA ASP A 122 0.01 -5.56 14.32
C ASP A 122 0.75 -4.23 14.24
N ILE A 123 0.05 -3.14 14.54
CA ILE A 123 0.63 -1.80 14.53
C ILE A 123 1.83 -1.72 15.49
N LYS A 124 1.78 -2.44 16.60
CA LYS A 124 2.90 -2.48 17.56
C LYS A 124 4.19 -2.99 16.94
N ASP A 125 4.10 -3.96 16.03
CA ASP A 125 5.30 -4.52 15.37
C ASP A 125 5.94 -3.52 14.41
N LEU A 126 5.12 -2.66 13.81
CA LEU A 126 5.62 -1.57 12.97
C LEU A 126 6.22 -0.46 13.82
N GLN A 127 5.57 -0.10 14.91
CA GLN A 127 6.05 0.97 15.80
C GLN A 127 7.33 0.59 16.53
N SER A 128 7.50 -0.67 16.86
CA SER A 128 8.73 -1.17 17.51
C SER A 128 9.91 -1.33 16.56
N GLY A 129 9.64 -1.31 15.24
CA GLY A 129 10.67 -1.54 14.24
C GLY A 129 10.92 -3.01 13.93
N SER A 130 10.15 -3.95 14.55
CA SER A 130 10.26 -5.37 14.22
C SER A 130 9.92 -5.66 12.77
N LEU A 131 8.95 -4.92 12.23
CA LEU A 131 8.55 -4.99 10.83
C LEU A 131 8.71 -3.61 10.20
N ARG A 132 9.12 -3.60 8.94
CA ARG A 132 9.45 -2.35 8.25
C ARG A 132 8.29 -1.86 7.39
N LEU A 133 7.72 -0.71 7.76
CA LEU A 133 6.70 -0.03 6.98
C LEU A 133 7.38 0.94 6.01
N VAL A 134 6.98 0.94 4.75
CA VAL A 134 7.48 1.87 3.74
C VAL A 134 6.34 2.57 3.03
N PRO A 135 6.47 3.85 2.75
CA PRO A 135 7.47 4.78 3.26
C PRO A 135 7.32 5.00 4.77
N GLU A 136 8.41 5.39 5.43
CA GLU A 136 8.41 5.60 6.88
C GLU A 136 7.41 6.66 7.34
N GLN A 137 7.10 7.62 6.47
CA GLN A 137 6.13 8.68 6.76
C GLN A 137 4.74 8.14 7.12
N PHE A 138 4.41 6.91 6.70
CA PHE A 138 3.14 6.28 7.08
C PHE A 138 3.02 6.09 8.60
N MET A 139 4.16 6.00 9.30
CA MET A 139 4.16 5.89 10.77
C MET A 139 3.44 7.05 11.45
N ASN A 140 3.41 8.22 10.82
CA ASN A 140 2.74 9.41 11.36
C ASN A 140 1.21 9.27 11.39
N TYR A 141 0.67 8.27 10.71
CA TYR A 141 -0.77 8.04 10.59
C TYR A 141 -1.27 6.83 11.38
N LEU A 142 -0.38 6.16 12.11
CA LEU A 142 -0.73 4.97 12.89
C LEU A 142 -1.16 5.24 14.33
#